data_c12d688b2eaceabe1f6b74d7ba12d52a
#
_entry.id   c12d688b2eaceabe1f6b74d7ba12d52a
#
_cell.length_a   1.000
_cell.length_b   1.000
_cell.length_c   1.000
_cell.angle_alpha   90.00
_cell.angle_beta   90.00
_cell.angle_gamma   90.00
#
_symmetry.space_group_name_H-M   'P 1'
#
loop_
_entity.id
_entity.type
_entity.pdbx_description
1 polymer ?
#
loop_
_entity_poly.entity_id
_entity_poly.type
_entity_poly.pdbx_seq_one_letter_code
_entity_poly.pdbx_strand_id
1 'polypeptide(L)'
;AISENLGHNVLINFLTGKYLKPKKEERVFMFLDMKQSTTIAEQLGHEEYFNLLRDYYEFMSDPIINTLGEVYQYIGDEVVITWESAKGLTDHNCIQCFKEIKKSMSNHADSFQKKYGLIPGFKAGLHVGEVTTGEIGALKKEIFYTGDVLNTTARVQGMCNENNTDLILTSDLLNRLDNPDQWNAEYIGELPLKGKSKPVKLYRINL
;
A
#
# COMPACT_ATOMS: atom_id res chain seq x y z
N ALA A 1 -14.28 -15.23 13.66
CA ALA A 1 -15.24 -14.96 12.56
C ALA A 1 -15.47 -13.46 12.30
N ILE A 2 -15.98 -12.64 13.27
CA ILE A 2 -16.25 -11.20 13.01
C ILE A 2 -14.95 -10.38 12.95
N SER A 3 -13.94 -10.71 13.78
CA SER A 3 -12.66 -10.01 13.78
C SER A 3 -11.78 -10.31 12.55
N GLU A 4 -11.93 -11.49 11.96
CA GLU A 4 -11.24 -11.90 10.75
C GLU A 4 -11.75 -11.15 9.50
N ASN A 5 -13.05 -10.85 9.47
CA ASN A 5 -13.67 -10.15 8.33
C ASN A 5 -13.53 -8.62 8.36
N LEU A 6 -13.26 -8.03 9.54
CA LEU A 6 -13.15 -6.56 9.68
C LEU A 6 -11.70 -6.08 9.90
N GLY A 7 -10.75 -7.02 10.06
CA GLY A 7 -9.42 -6.68 10.56
C GLY A 7 -9.44 -6.37 12.06
N HIS A 8 -8.55 -6.99 12.82
CA HIS A 8 -8.53 -6.91 14.29
C HIS A 8 -8.46 -5.46 14.80
N ASN A 9 -7.61 -4.63 14.20
CA ASN A 9 -7.44 -3.23 14.58
C ASN A 9 -8.66 -2.36 14.24
N VAL A 10 -9.34 -2.63 13.14
CA VAL A 10 -10.55 -1.90 12.73
C VAL A 10 -11.67 -2.17 13.74
N LEU A 11 -11.86 -3.43 14.15
CA LEU A 11 -12.86 -3.78 15.16
C LEU A 11 -12.58 -3.11 16.51
N ILE A 12 -11.32 -3.13 16.98
CA ILE A 12 -10.93 -2.45 18.23
C ILE A 12 -11.19 -0.95 18.13
N ASN A 13 -10.83 -0.31 17.02
CA ASN A 13 -11.05 1.12 16.82
C ASN A 13 -12.53 1.48 16.85
N PHE A 14 -13.42 0.64 16.28
CA PHE A 14 -14.86 0.80 16.39
C PHE A 14 -15.38 0.62 17.82
N LEU A 15 -14.95 -0.44 18.50
CA LEU A 15 -15.39 -0.72 19.88
C LEU A 15 -14.93 0.33 20.88
N THR A 16 -13.76 0.90 20.67
CA THR A 16 -13.20 1.95 21.54
C THR A 16 -13.69 3.35 21.18
N GLY A 17 -14.37 3.50 20.04
CA GLY A 17 -14.84 4.81 19.56
C GLY A 17 -13.69 5.77 19.19
N LYS A 18 -12.53 5.25 18.84
CA LYS A 18 -11.31 6.03 18.56
C LYS A 18 -11.52 7.13 17.53
N TYR A 19 -12.41 6.90 16.55
CA TYR A 19 -12.66 7.77 15.41
C TYR A 19 -14.09 8.33 15.32
N LEU A 20 -14.87 8.26 16.42
CA LEU A 20 -16.18 8.90 16.50
C LEU A 20 -16.13 10.41 16.25
N LYS A 21 -15.02 11.05 16.63
CA LYS A 21 -14.72 12.45 16.27
C LYS A 21 -13.56 12.47 15.31
N PRO A 22 -13.59 13.28 14.25
CA PRO A 22 -12.47 13.42 13.35
C PRO A 22 -11.19 13.80 14.09
N LYS A 23 -10.10 13.09 13.78
CA LYS A 23 -8.79 13.27 14.43
C LYS A 23 -7.73 13.46 13.36
N LYS A 24 -6.84 14.44 13.57
CA LYS A 24 -5.63 14.57 12.80
C LYS A 24 -4.57 13.61 13.28
N GLU A 25 -3.98 12.88 12.37
CA GLU A 25 -2.88 11.96 12.64
C GLU A 25 -1.94 11.90 11.45
N GLU A 26 -0.71 11.47 11.68
CA GLU A 26 0.26 11.26 10.62
C GLU A 26 0.33 9.77 10.31
N ARG A 27 0.24 9.45 9.03
CA ARG A 27 0.27 8.05 8.55
C ARG A 27 1.19 7.88 7.34
N VAL A 28 1.73 6.69 7.23
CA VAL A 28 2.36 6.20 6.00
C VAL A 28 1.30 5.50 5.17
N PHE A 29 1.27 5.75 3.87
CA PHE A 29 0.44 5.03 2.90
C PHE A 29 1.31 4.35 1.86
N MET A 30 0.90 3.12 1.50
CA MET A 30 1.38 2.38 0.34
C MET A 30 0.19 2.10 -0.57
N PHE A 31 0.28 2.54 -1.82
CA PHE A 31 -0.59 2.10 -2.91
C PHE A 31 0.17 1.03 -3.67
N LEU A 32 -0.33 -0.18 -3.66
CA LEU A 32 0.28 -1.34 -4.31
C LEU A 32 -0.68 -1.89 -5.34
N ASP A 33 -0.23 -2.00 -6.58
CA ASP A 33 -1.03 -2.26 -7.76
C ASP A 33 -0.40 -3.39 -8.60
N MET A 34 -1.24 -4.26 -9.19
CA MET A 34 -0.79 -5.34 -10.05
C MET A 34 -0.28 -4.80 -11.39
N LYS A 35 0.83 -5.33 -11.86
CA LYS A 35 1.32 -5.02 -13.20
C LYS A 35 0.50 -5.73 -14.26
N GLN A 36 0.17 -5.01 -15.34
CA GLN A 36 -0.54 -5.56 -16.50
C GLN A 36 -1.89 -6.21 -16.17
N SER A 37 -2.56 -5.75 -15.11
CA SER A 37 -3.82 -6.33 -14.61
C SER A 37 -4.91 -6.43 -15.67
N THR A 38 -5.06 -5.42 -16.54
CA THR A 38 -6.02 -5.43 -17.64
C THR A 38 -5.75 -6.57 -18.61
N THR A 39 -4.50 -6.74 -19.04
CA THR A 39 -4.09 -7.84 -19.95
C THR A 39 -4.32 -9.20 -19.30
N ILE A 40 -3.97 -9.33 -18.01
CA ILE A 40 -4.21 -10.57 -17.25
C ILE A 40 -5.70 -10.89 -17.16
N ALA A 41 -6.53 -9.87 -16.87
CA ALA A 41 -7.99 -10.03 -16.80
C ALA A 41 -8.60 -10.46 -18.16
N GLU A 42 -8.11 -9.90 -19.27
CA GLU A 42 -8.52 -10.28 -20.62
C GLU A 42 -8.11 -11.73 -20.96
N GLN A 43 -6.93 -12.16 -20.52
CA GLN A 43 -6.44 -13.52 -20.78
C GLN A 43 -7.17 -14.58 -19.96
N LEU A 44 -7.46 -14.32 -18.69
CA LEU A 44 -8.06 -15.27 -17.77
C LEU A 44 -9.60 -15.30 -17.85
N GLY A 45 -10.21 -14.18 -18.23
CA GLY A 45 -11.65 -13.97 -18.09
C GLY A 45 -12.05 -13.64 -16.64
N HIS A 46 -13.29 -13.20 -16.45
CA HIS A 46 -13.75 -12.58 -15.21
C HIS A 46 -13.64 -13.49 -13.96
N GLU A 47 -14.02 -14.75 -14.11
CA GLU A 47 -14.08 -15.70 -12.98
C GLU A 47 -12.68 -16.09 -12.49
N GLU A 48 -11.79 -16.48 -13.40
CA GLU A 48 -10.42 -16.84 -13.05
C GLU A 48 -9.61 -15.64 -12.60
N TYR A 49 -9.85 -14.45 -13.15
CA TYR A 49 -9.24 -13.23 -12.68
C TYR A 49 -9.67 -12.89 -11.24
N PHE A 50 -10.94 -13.11 -10.89
CA PHE A 50 -11.40 -12.95 -9.50
C PHE A 50 -10.72 -13.94 -8.55
N ASN A 51 -10.56 -15.21 -8.97
CA ASN A 51 -9.83 -16.20 -8.20
C ASN A 51 -8.36 -15.82 -8.02
N LEU A 52 -7.71 -15.31 -9.06
CA LEU A 52 -6.33 -14.79 -8.99
C LEU A 52 -6.23 -13.62 -8.01
N LEU A 53 -7.15 -12.65 -8.03
CA LEU A 53 -7.16 -11.53 -7.08
C LEU A 53 -7.31 -12.02 -5.63
N ARG A 54 -8.17 -13.01 -5.38
CA ARG A 54 -8.34 -13.58 -4.04
C ARG A 54 -7.05 -14.19 -3.53
N ASP A 55 -6.40 -15.05 -4.31
CA ASP A 55 -5.13 -15.68 -3.95
C ASP A 55 -4.01 -14.62 -3.80
N TYR A 56 -3.98 -13.63 -4.69
CA TYR A 56 -3.04 -12.51 -4.66
C TYR A 56 -3.10 -11.72 -3.35
N TYR A 57 -4.30 -11.39 -2.88
CA TYR A 57 -4.49 -10.68 -1.62
C TYR A 57 -4.26 -11.58 -0.39
N GLU A 58 -4.57 -12.87 -0.49
CA GLU A 58 -4.30 -13.83 0.59
C GLU A 58 -2.80 -13.88 0.92
N PHE A 59 -1.94 -14.01 -0.10
CA PHE A 59 -0.49 -14.08 0.10
C PHE A 59 0.16 -12.77 0.55
N MET A 60 -0.55 -11.65 0.46
CA MET A 60 -0.09 -10.37 1.01
C MET A 60 -0.46 -10.18 2.49
N SER A 61 -1.43 -10.94 2.99
CA SER A 61 -2.02 -10.69 4.32
C SER A 61 -1.01 -10.85 5.44
N ASP A 62 -0.25 -11.95 5.48
CA ASP A 62 0.77 -12.18 6.51
C ASP A 62 1.88 -11.12 6.50
N PRO A 63 2.51 -10.77 5.36
CA PRO A 63 3.44 -9.65 5.27
C PRO A 63 2.90 -8.33 5.83
N ILE A 64 1.65 -7.99 5.50
CA ILE A 64 1.02 -6.75 5.99
C ILE A 64 0.87 -6.78 7.51
N ILE A 65 0.36 -7.88 8.07
CA ILE A 65 0.14 -8.05 9.51
C ILE A 65 1.48 -8.04 10.25
N ASN A 66 2.47 -8.79 9.77
CA ASN A 66 3.77 -8.96 10.43
C ASN A 66 4.57 -7.64 10.46
N THR A 67 4.31 -6.73 9.54
CA THR A 67 4.91 -5.40 9.49
C THR A 67 4.00 -4.31 10.08
N LEU A 68 3.00 -4.70 10.89
CA LEU A 68 2.06 -3.81 11.59
C LEU A 68 1.25 -2.91 10.65
N GLY A 69 1.07 -3.34 9.39
CA GLY A 69 0.24 -2.66 8.39
C GLY A 69 -1.25 -2.92 8.61
N GLU A 70 -2.05 -2.02 8.11
CA GLU A 70 -3.51 -2.11 8.09
C GLU A 70 -3.98 -1.97 6.64
N VAL A 71 -4.80 -2.88 6.14
CA VAL A 71 -5.46 -2.69 4.84
C VAL A 71 -6.53 -1.63 5.02
N TYR A 72 -6.41 -0.54 4.28
CA TYR A 72 -7.44 0.49 4.23
C TYR A 72 -8.54 0.14 3.23
N GLN A 73 -8.14 -0.23 2.02
CA GLN A 73 -9.10 -0.48 0.94
C GLN A 73 -8.52 -1.38 -0.14
N TYR A 74 -9.38 -2.21 -0.75
CA TYR A 74 -9.11 -2.89 -2.02
C TYR A 74 -9.88 -2.17 -3.13
N ILE A 75 -9.20 -1.83 -4.23
CA ILE A 75 -9.77 -1.11 -5.37
C ILE A 75 -9.40 -1.87 -6.65
N GLY A 76 -10.22 -2.82 -7.05
CA GLY A 76 -9.90 -3.72 -8.17
C GLY A 76 -8.70 -4.58 -7.86
N ASP A 77 -7.57 -4.34 -8.49
CA ASP A 77 -6.28 -5.02 -8.30
C ASP A 77 -5.28 -4.22 -7.45
N GLU A 78 -5.68 -3.03 -7.00
CA GLU A 78 -4.91 -2.19 -6.09
C GLU A 78 -5.30 -2.46 -4.64
N VAL A 79 -4.32 -2.52 -3.75
CA VAL A 79 -4.51 -2.49 -2.29
C VAL A 79 -3.86 -1.24 -1.70
N VAL A 80 -4.64 -0.53 -0.88
CA VAL A 80 -4.14 0.60 -0.10
C VAL A 80 -3.84 0.12 1.32
N ILE A 81 -2.57 0.15 1.68
CA ILE A 81 -2.06 -0.24 3.00
C ILE A 81 -1.63 1.01 3.74
N THR A 82 -1.88 1.05 5.04
CA THR A 82 -1.52 2.20 5.86
C THR A 82 -0.95 1.81 7.22
N TRP A 83 -0.15 2.68 7.78
CA TRP A 83 0.43 2.58 9.12
C TRP A 83 0.24 3.90 9.87
N GLU A 84 0.01 3.86 11.17
CA GLU A 84 0.36 5.00 12.03
C GLU A 84 1.85 5.29 11.80
N SER A 85 2.26 6.56 11.65
CA SER A 85 3.63 6.87 11.20
C SER A 85 4.71 6.23 12.07
N ALA A 86 4.54 6.21 13.40
CA ALA A 86 5.47 5.55 14.30
C ALA A 86 5.65 4.05 13.98
N LYS A 87 4.56 3.33 13.69
CA LYS A 87 4.61 1.90 13.36
C LYS A 87 5.23 1.65 11.98
N GLY A 88 4.91 2.49 11.00
CA GLY A 88 5.42 2.34 9.64
C GLY A 88 6.91 2.67 9.50
N LEU A 89 7.40 3.61 10.32
CA LEU A 89 8.81 4.04 10.31
C LEU A 89 9.71 3.12 11.15
N THR A 90 9.20 2.60 12.29
CA THR A 90 9.96 1.66 13.13
C THR A 90 10.38 0.44 12.33
N ASP A 91 11.64 0.06 12.43
CA ASP A 91 12.24 -1.05 11.70
C ASP A 91 11.98 -1.01 10.18
N HIS A 92 11.62 0.17 9.66
CA HIS A 92 11.26 0.41 8.26
C HIS A 92 10.08 -0.45 7.79
N ASN A 93 9.13 -0.73 8.65
CA ASN A 93 8.02 -1.65 8.42
C ASN A 93 7.29 -1.40 7.08
N CYS A 94 7.12 -0.16 6.67
CA CYS A 94 6.46 0.15 5.41
C CYS A 94 7.24 -0.35 4.17
N ILE A 95 8.59 -0.33 4.20
CA ILE A 95 9.42 -0.87 3.12
C ILE A 95 9.58 -2.37 3.27
N GLN A 96 9.76 -2.86 4.51
CA GLN A 96 9.83 -4.29 4.80
C GLN A 96 8.56 -5.02 4.35
N CYS A 97 7.39 -4.41 4.50
CA CYS A 97 6.13 -4.94 4.00
C CYS A 97 6.21 -5.27 2.50
N PHE A 98 6.65 -4.32 1.67
CA PHE A 98 6.80 -4.55 0.24
C PHE A 98 7.79 -5.67 -0.06
N LYS A 99 8.92 -5.69 0.64
CA LYS A 99 9.95 -6.73 0.51
C LYS A 99 9.41 -8.12 0.89
N GLU A 100 8.69 -8.22 2.00
CA GLU A 100 8.09 -9.49 2.44
C GLU A 100 6.95 -9.95 1.52
N ILE A 101 6.14 -9.02 0.97
CA ILE A 101 5.16 -9.35 -0.07
C ILE A 101 5.86 -9.93 -1.29
N LYS A 102 6.96 -9.30 -1.76
CA LYS A 102 7.73 -9.78 -2.91
C LYS A 102 8.29 -11.18 -2.66
N LYS A 103 8.80 -11.45 -1.46
CA LYS A 103 9.28 -12.76 -1.03
C LYS A 103 8.13 -13.79 -0.96
N SER A 104 7.00 -13.43 -0.38
CA SER A 104 5.81 -14.29 -0.32
C SER A 104 5.35 -14.69 -1.72
N MET A 105 5.22 -13.73 -2.64
CA MET A 105 4.83 -14.01 -4.03
C MET A 105 5.83 -14.92 -4.74
N SER A 106 7.15 -14.71 -4.51
CA SER A 106 8.19 -15.57 -5.06
C SER A 106 8.08 -17.01 -4.53
N ASN A 107 7.78 -17.20 -3.26
CA ASN A 107 7.59 -18.53 -2.66
C ASN A 107 6.37 -19.27 -3.21
N HIS A 108 5.38 -18.54 -3.74
CA HIS A 108 4.15 -19.10 -4.30
C HIS A 108 4.12 -19.06 -5.84
N ALA A 109 5.25 -18.70 -6.47
CA ALA A 109 5.36 -18.56 -7.92
C ALA A 109 4.90 -19.82 -8.68
N ASP A 110 5.33 -21.00 -8.25
CA ASP A 110 4.93 -22.28 -8.86
C ASP A 110 3.42 -22.53 -8.76
N SER A 111 2.80 -22.13 -7.66
CA SER A 111 1.35 -22.25 -7.46
C SER A 111 0.59 -21.35 -8.44
N PHE A 112 1.00 -20.08 -8.57
CA PHE A 112 0.42 -19.17 -9.55
C PHE A 112 0.63 -19.62 -10.98
N GLN A 113 1.85 -20.06 -11.31
CA GLN A 113 2.16 -20.56 -12.65
C GLN A 113 1.30 -21.79 -13.00
N LYS A 114 1.12 -22.73 -12.06
CA LYS A 114 0.32 -23.93 -12.27
C LYS A 114 -1.18 -23.63 -12.40
N LYS A 115 -1.70 -22.69 -11.58
CA LYS A 115 -3.13 -22.40 -11.49
C LYS A 115 -3.59 -21.42 -12.57
N TYR A 116 -2.79 -20.40 -12.87
CA TYR A 116 -3.18 -19.27 -13.75
C TYR A 116 -2.32 -19.14 -15.01
N GLY A 117 -1.24 -19.92 -15.14
CA GLY A 117 -0.31 -19.82 -16.28
C GLY A 117 0.60 -18.60 -16.25
N LEU A 118 0.60 -17.83 -15.15
CA LEU A 118 1.38 -16.62 -14.99
C LEU A 118 1.75 -16.39 -13.51
N ILE A 119 2.71 -15.51 -13.26
CA ILE A 119 3.08 -15.02 -11.93
C ILE A 119 2.79 -13.51 -11.90
N PRO A 120 1.87 -13.02 -11.05
CA PRO A 120 1.53 -11.60 -11.02
C PRO A 120 2.69 -10.77 -10.46
N GLY A 121 3.12 -9.76 -11.22
CA GLY A 121 4.02 -8.73 -10.74
C GLY A 121 3.24 -7.58 -10.10
N PHE A 122 3.91 -6.76 -9.29
CA PHE A 122 3.29 -5.59 -8.67
C PHE A 122 4.29 -4.45 -8.49
N LYS A 123 3.75 -3.28 -8.25
CA LYS A 123 4.49 -2.04 -8.06
C LYS A 123 3.83 -1.23 -6.96
N ALA A 124 4.59 -0.41 -6.24
CA ALA A 124 4.05 0.38 -5.15
C ALA A 124 4.66 1.79 -5.07
N GLY A 125 3.85 2.70 -4.57
CA GLY A 125 4.27 4.03 -4.16
C GLY A 125 4.06 4.22 -2.66
N LEU A 126 5.02 4.86 -1.98
CA LEU A 126 5.01 5.14 -0.55
C LEU A 126 5.16 6.64 -0.27
N HIS A 127 4.31 7.14 0.62
CA HIS A 127 4.40 8.51 1.12
C HIS A 127 3.93 8.61 2.57
N VAL A 128 4.38 9.62 3.30
CA VAL A 128 3.97 9.93 4.68
C VAL A 128 3.39 11.33 4.73
N GLY A 129 2.33 11.51 5.49
CA GLY A 129 1.77 12.82 5.70
C GLY A 129 0.60 12.85 6.68
N GLU A 130 0.09 14.06 6.94
CA GLU A 130 -1.05 14.28 7.83
C GLU A 130 -2.35 13.93 7.12
N VAL A 131 -3.22 13.23 7.83
CA VAL A 131 -4.60 12.92 7.44
C VAL A 131 -5.56 13.31 8.55
N THR A 132 -6.80 13.58 8.18
CA THR A 132 -7.91 13.58 9.12
C THR A 132 -8.63 12.24 9.00
N THR A 133 -8.67 11.51 10.10
CA THR A 133 -9.32 10.18 10.21
C THR A 133 -10.62 10.31 10.98
N GLY A 134 -11.67 9.70 10.49
CA GLY A 134 -12.98 9.71 11.14
C GLY A 134 -13.89 8.59 10.62
N GLU A 135 -14.96 8.30 11.36
CA GLU A 135 -16.01 7.40 10.89
C GLU A 135 -16.96 8.17 9.97
N ILE A 136 -17.29 7.59 8.84
CA ILE A 136 -18.31 8.10 7.93
C ILE A 136 -19.32 7.01 7.55
N GLY A 137 -20.45 7.43 7.05
CA GLY A 137 -21.50 6.57 6.54
C GLY A 137 -22.70 6.42 7.49
N ALA A 138 -23.90 6.49 6.92
CA ALA A 138 -25.16 6.29 7.65
C ALA A 138 -25.64 4.82 7.60
N LEU A 139 -25.50 4.17 6.44
CA LEU A 139 -25.94 2.78 6.22
C LEU A 139 -24.83 1.77 6.52
N LYS A 140 -23.59 2.13 6.22
CA LYS A 140 -22.37 1.36 6.51
C LYS A 140 -21.33 2.31 7.05
N LYS A 141 -20.86 2.07 8.27
CA LYS A 141 -19.80 2.87 8.88
C LYS A 141 -18.45 2.35 8.42
N GLU A 142 -17.59 3.25 7.98
CA GLU A 142 -16.22 2.97 7.59
C GLU A 142 -15.28 4.00 8.20
N ILE A 143 -14.04 3.59 8.47
CA ILE A 143 -12.96 4.53 8.80
C ILE A 143 -12.51 5.17 7.49
N PHE A 144 -12.52 6.48 7.47
CA PHE A 144 -12.21 7.27 6.29
C PHE A 144 -11.04 8.22 6.55
N TYR A 145 -10.12 8.26 5.61
CA TYR A 145 -8.97 9.15 5.64
C TYR A 145 -9.15 10.26 4.61
N THR A 146 -8.96 11.51 5.04
CA THR A 146 -8.92 12.66 4.14
C THR A 146 -7.59 13.39 4.26
N GLY A 147 -7.05 13.84 3.14
CA GLY A 147 -5.78 14.56 3.06
C GLY A 147 -5.12 14.40 1.71
N ASP A 148 -4.19 15.30 1.40
CA ASP A 148 -3.43 15.26 0.15
C ASP A 148 -2.48 14.05 0.05
N VAL A 149 -2.17 13.42 1.18
CA VAL A 149 -1.26 12.27 1.25
C VAL A 149 -1.71 11.09 0.41
N LEU A 150 -3.02 10.77 0.36
CA LEU A 150 -3.53 9.67 -0.47
C LEU A 150 -3.33 9.97 -1.96
N ASN A 151 -3.71 11.17 -2.40
CA ASN A 151 -3.53 11.59 -3.79
C ASN A 151 -2.05 11.63 -4.19
N THR A 152 -1.18 12.08 -3.28
CA THR A 152 0.26 12.08 -3.50
C THR A 152 0.78 10.66 -3.65
N THR A 153 0.39 9.73 -2.76
CA THR A 153 0.82 8.33 -2.80
C THR A 153 0.38 7.64 -4.09
N ALA A 154 -0.88 7.85 -4.52
CA ALA A 154 -1.39 7.30 -5.78
C ALA A 154 -0.57 7.79 -6.99
N ARG A 155 -0.23 9.09 -7.02
CA ARG A 155 0.60 9.66 -8.09
C ARG A 155 2.03 9.13 -8.05
N VAL A 156 2.61 8.93 -6.87
CA VAL A 156 3.94 8.32 -6.69
C VAL A 156 3.93 6.89 -7.25
N GLN A 157 2.90 6.10 -6.94
CA GLN A 157 2.73 4.76 -7.49
C GLN A 157 2.63 4.78 -9.02
N GLY A 158 1.87 5.73 -9.60
CA GLY A 158 1.73 5.90 -11.05
C GLY A 158 3.05 6.15 -11.78
N MET A 159 4.08 6.70 -11.11
CA MET A 159 5.41 6.94 -11.69
C MET A 159 6.27 5.68 -11.85
N CYS A 160 5.86 4.53 -11.28
CA CYS A 160 6.65 3.30 -11.31
C CYS A 160 6.93 2.80 -12.72
N ASN A 161 5.94 2.84 -13.61
CA ASN A 161 6.09 2.37 -14.99
C ASN A 161 7.07 3.23 -15.79
N GLU A 162 6.94 4.55 -15.69
CA GLU A 162 7.81 5.51 -16.40
C GLU A 162 9.27 5.40 -15.94
N ASN A 163 9.49 5.06 -14.67
CA ASN A 163 10.82 4.93 -14.08
C ASN A 163 11.34 3.49 -14.06
N ASN A 164 10.62 2.54 -14.68
CA ASN A 164 10.98 1.12 -14.75
C ASN A 164 11.42 0.54 -13.40
N THR A 165 10.59 0.77 -12.37
CA THR A 165 10.85 0.32 -11.00
C THR A 165 9.59 -0.23 -10.35
N ASP A 166 9.78 -1.08 -9.34
CA ASP A 166 8.66 -1.68 -8.59
C ASP A 166 8.30 -0.88 -7.34
N LEU A 167 9.21 -0.04 -6.83
CA LEU A 167 9.00 0.70 -5.60
C LEU A 167 9.55 2.12 -5.71
N ILE A 168 8.66 3.09 -5.48
CA ILE A 168 9.03 4.51 -5.35
C ILE A 168 8.57 5.03 -3.99
N LEU A 169 9.41 5.82 -3.36
CA LEU A 169 9.05 6.58 -2.16
C LEU A 169 9.44 8.04 -2.29
N THR A 170 8.81 8.86 -1.48
CA THR A 170 9.08 10.30 -1.45
C THR A 170 10.23 10.65 -0.51
N SER A 171 10.88 11.80 -0.75
CA SER A 171 11.85 12.37 0.18
C SER A 171 11.29 12.55 1.59
N ASP A 172 10.01 12.89 1.69
CA ASP A 172 9.34 13.10 2.98
C ASP A 172 9.35 11.83 3.84
N LEU A 173 9.14 10.67 3.21
CA LEU A 173 9.24 9.38 3.88
C LEU A 173 10.71 8.99 4.12
N LEU A 174 11.55 9.08 3.12
CA LEU A 174 12.96 8.67 3.20
C LEU A 174 13.70 9.39 4.34
N ASN A 175 13.48 10.69 4.49
CA ASN A 175 14.13 11.52 5.50
C ASN A 175 13.65 11.24 6.95
N ARG A 176 12.61 10.43 7.12
CA ARG A 176 12.10 10.03 8.44
C ARG A 176 12.51 8.63 8.86
N LEU A 177 13.13 7.89 7.96
CA LEU A 177 13.66 6.56 8.26
C LEU A 177 14.99 6.69 9.01
N ASP A 178 15.17 5.86 10.01
CA ASP A 178 16.47 5.70 10.67
C ASP A 178 17.40 4.95 9.71
N ASN A 179 18.63 5.48 9.49
CA ASN A 179 19.62 4.84 8.60
C ASN A 179 19.05 4.49 7.19
N PRO A 180 18.56 5.49 6.42
CA PRO A 180 17.96 5.25 5.09
C PRO A 180 18.94 4.69 4.07
N ASP A 181 20.26 4.86 4.25
CA ASP A 181 21.32 4.42 3.33
C ASP A 181 21.30 2.90 3.10
N GLN A 182 20.79 2.12 4.03
CA GLN A 182 20.68 0.66 3.89
C GLN A 182 19.80 0.24 2.69
N TRP A 183 18.93 1.12 2.20
CA TRP A 183 18.05 0.85 1.08
C TRP A 183 18.65 1.22 -0.27
N ASN A 184 19.83 1.86 -0.32
CA ASN A 184 20.45 2.33 -1.56
C ASN A 184 19.43 3.07 -2.45
N ALA A 185 18.69 4.01 -1.85
CA ALA A 185 17.64 4.75 -2.53
C ALA A 185 18.24 5.68 -3.59
N GLU A 186 17.82 5.51 -4.84
CA GLU A 186 18.28 6.32 -5.96
C GLU A 186 17.29 7.43 -6.29
N TYR A 187 17.78 8.67 -6.40
CA TYR A 187 16.96 9.79 -6.85
C TYR A 187 16.56 9.62 -8.32
N ILE A 188 15.27 9.76 -8.62
CA ILE A 188 14.71 9.56 -9.97
C ILE A 188 13.98 10.79 -10.53
N GLY A 189 13.83 11.86 -9.74
CA GLY A 189 13.17 13.06 -10.21
C GLY A 189 12.26 13.72 -9.17
N GLU A 190 11.40 14.62 -9.63
CA GLU A 190 10.49 15.38 -8.79
C GLU A 190 9.05 15.28 -9.30
N LEU A 191 8.10 15.19 -8.38
CA LEU A 191 6.67 15.21 -8.66
C LEU A 191 6.08 16.56 -8.24
N PRO A 192 5.62 17.39 -9.20
CA PRO A 192 4.92 18.63 -8.87
C PRO A 192 3.54 18.27 -8.29
N LEU A 193 3.22 18.85 -7.13
CA LEU A 193 1.94 18.66 -6.47
C LEU A 193 1.09 19.91 -6.58
N LYS A 194 -0.17 19.76 -6.98
CA LYS A 194 -1.11 20.86 -7.08
C LYS A 194 -1.32 21.49 -5.70
N GLY A 195 -1.12 22.79 -5.58
CA GLY A 195 -1.28 23.51 -4.31
C GLY A 195 -0.07 23.49 -3.37
N LYS A 196 1.02 22.79 -3.71
CA LYS A 196 2.29 22.87 -2.97
C LYS A 196 3.30 23.76 -3.72
N SER A 197 4.03 24.57 -2.97
CA SER A 197 5.03 25.49 -3.55
C SER A 197 6.31 24.78 -4.00
N LYS A 198 6.58 23.60 -3.48
CA LYS A 198 7.76 22.78 -3.83
C LYS A 198 7.32 21.40 -4.32
N PRO A 199 7.98 20.88 -5.37
CA PRO A 199 7.77 19.51 -5.80
C PRO A 199 8.31 18.53 -4.75
N VAL A 200 7.79 17.32 -4.77
CA VAL A 200 8.27 16.23 -3.91
C VAL A 200 9.31 15.41 -4.68
N LYS A 201 10.49 15.25 -4.08
CA LYS A 201 11.54 14.40 -4.65
C LYS A 201 11.18 12.93 -4.53
N LEU A 202 11.46 12.18 -5.58
CA LEU A 202 11.18 10.75 -5.69
C LEU A 202 12.46 9.94 -5.69
N TYR A 203 12.38 8.80 -5.03
CA TYR A 203 13.49 7.84 -4.92
C TYR A 203 12.96 6.44 -5.23
N ARG A 204 13.70 5.67 -6.04
CA ARG A 204 13.43 4.24 -6.21
C ARG A 204 14.26 3.40 -5.25
N ILE A 205 13.72 2.25 -4.87
CA ILE A 205 14.43 1.20 -4.15
C ILE A 205 14.38 -0.07 -5.00
N ASN A 206 15.54 -0.65 -5.26
CA ASN A 206 15.67 -1.92 -5.95
C ASN A 206 15.74 -3.06 -4.92
N LEU A 207 14.70 -3.91 -4.88
CA LEU A 207 14.54 -5.03 -3.94
C LEU A 207 14.48 -6.37 -4.66
#